data_cf238c0328bb4385d15124c0963e7273
#
_entry.id   cf238c0328bb4385d15124c0963e7273
#
_cell.length_a   1.000
_cell.length_b   1.000
_cell.length_c   1.000
_cell.angle_alpha   90.00
_cell.angle_beta   90.00
_cell.angle_gamma   90.00
#
_symmetry.space_group_name_H-M   'P 1'
#
loop_
_entity.id
_entity.type
_entity.pdbx_description
1 polymer ?
#
loop_
_entity_poly.entity_id
_entity_poly.type
_entity_poly.pdbx_seq_one_letter_code
_entity_poly.pdbx_strand_id
1 'polypeptide(L)'
;VFSIRELMKIMTIPDDFKWIDRTLDELNALPEKSKKALLKKEEIKIRQSIGEAVPMMVFYQIACAIKNFMEQEHFTNAMVNKVIADCDLIDAKKLMKFIENNPLNLGSASLARIAELTNSKRENNSAYYTNKFIVNEIFKRMPEFDKKEINVLEPSVGVGNFLPFIFKKYEGVPKVNIDVVDIDDKNLSILRLLMDKQVIPANVNINYIVADTLLYSFDKHYDLVIGNPPFTKLKSKEAAQYSANNINKDTKNTFEFFLEKALRISDYTVMITPKAILNTPEFMATRKLLSSKKVDCIQDYGENGFKGVLVETICLFIDNLGKPEKTLVQSLTLKKS
;
A
#
# COMPACT_ATOMS: atom_id res chain seq x y z
N VAL A 1 -17.20 23.04 -33.96
CA VAL A 1 -17.94 23.41 -32.70
C VAL A 1 -18.70 22.17 -32.27
N PHE A 2 -18.53 21.73 -31.03
CA PHE A 2 -19.24 20.55 -30.49
C PHE A 2 -20.76 20.83 -30.41
N SER A 3 -21.58 19.84 -30.75
CA SER A 3 -23.02 19.88 -30.48
C SER A 3 -23.30 19.83 -28.99
N ILE A 4 -24.52 20.23 -28.56
CA ILE A 4 -24.93 20.15 -27.15
C ILE A 4 -24.84 18.69 -26.67
N ARG A 5 -25.21 17.68 -27.48
CA ARG A 5 -25.16 16.27 -27.12
C ARG A 5 -23.72 15.79 -26.90
N GLU A 6 -22.77 16.22 -27.72
CA GLU A 6 -21.35 15.91 -27.51
C GLU A 6 -20.82 16.55 -26.24
N LEU A 7 -21.20 17.80 -25.94
CA LEU A 7 -20.84 18.47 -24.70
C LEU A 7 -21.46 17.75 -23.49
N MET A 8 -22.73 17.32 -23.56
CA MET A 8 -23.36 16.53 -22.50
C MET A 8 -22.60 15.24 -22.23
N LYS A 9 -22.16 14.52 -23.28
CA LYS A 9 -21.33 13.29 -23.12
C LYS A 9 -20.00 13.57 -22.47
N ILE A 10 -19.31 14.61 -22.88
CA ILE A 10 -18.03 15.05 -22.27
C ILE A 10 -18.22 15.36 -20.78
N MET A 11 -19.32 16.01 -20.45
CA MET A 11 -19.66 16.43 -19.07
C MET A 11 -20.39 15.35 -18.28
N THR A 12 -20.56 14.16 -18.86
CA THR A 12 -21.27 13.01 -18.24
C THR A 12 -22.70 13.33 -17.82
N ILE A 13 -23.38 14.23 -18.54
CA ILE A 13 -24.78 14.60 -18.32
C ILE A 13 -25.66 13.53 -19.01
N PRO A 14 -26.63 12.94 -18.31
CA PRO A 14 -27.51 11.93 -18.88
C PRO A 14 -28.31 12.43 -20.10
N ASP A 15 -28.62 11.55 -21.06
CA ASP A 15 -29.38 11.92 -22.26
C ASP A 15 -30.84 12.35 -21.95
N ASP A 16 -31.39 11.90 -20.84
CA ASP A 16 -32.73 12.25 -20.36
C ASP A 16 -32.79 13.54 -19.53
N PHE A 17 -31.67 14.23 -19.38
CA PHE A 17 -31.61 15.51 -18.66
C PHE A 17 -32.49 16.57 -19.36
N LYS A 18 -33.34 17.22 -18.58
CA LYS A 18 -34.28 18.24 -19.09
C LYS A 18 -33.66 19.62 -19.13
N TRP A 19 -33.58 20.16 -20.32
CA TRP A 19 -33.24 21.56 -20.56
C TRP A 19 -34.54 22.34 -20.81
N ILE A 20 -34.80 23.36 -20.03
CA ILE A 20 -36.00 24.15 -20.21
C ILE A 20 -37.30 23.28 -20.19
N ASP A 21 -37.45 22.45 -19.14
CA ASP A 21 -38.53 21.49 -18.95
C ASP A 21 -38.65 20.36 -20.04
N ARG A 22 -37.67 20.24 -20.92
CA ARG A 22 -37.63 19.24 -22.00
C ARG A 22 -36.28 18.55 -22.12
N THR A 23 -36.30 17.32 -22.52
CA THR A 23 -35.07 16.59 -22.90
C THR A 23 -34.52 17.10 -24.24
N LEU A 24 -33.29 16.79 -24.55
CA LEU A 24 -32.68 17.15 -25.83
C LEU A 24 -33.41 16.49 -27.02
N ASP A 25 -33.94 15.28 -26.81
CA ASP A 25 -34.70 14.55 -27.84
C ASP A 25 -36.08 15.22 -28.09
N GLU A 26 -36.79 15.65 -27.01
CA GLU A 26 -38.03 16.40 -27.14
C GLU A 26 -37.80 17.75 -27.83
N LEU A 27 -36.66 18.44 -27.54
CA LEU A 27 -36.28 19.66 -28.23
C LEU A 27 -36.00 19.42 -29.73
N ASN A 28 -35.34 18.31 -30.07
CA ASN A 28 -35.02 17.97 -31.43
C ASN A 28 -36.25 17.51 -32.26
N ALA A 29 -37.28 17.01 -31.59
CA ALA A 29 -38.56 16.62 -32.23
C ALA A 29 -39.47 17.82 -32.59
N LEU A 30 -39.14 19.03 -32.14
CA LEU A 30 -39.94 20.22 -32.45
C LEU A 30 -39.84 20.59 -33.96
N PRO A 31 -40.93 21.17 -34.55
CA PRO A 31 -40.87 21.71 -35.90
C PRO A 31 -39.74 22.75 -36.05
N GLU A 32 -39.04 22.71 -37.20
CA GLU A 32 -37.84 23.53 -37.47
C GLU A 32 -38.00 25.04 -37.11
N LYS A 33 -39.19 25.60 -37.39
CA LYS A 33 -39.49 27.01 -37.14
C LYS A 33 -39.57 27.32 -35.64
N SER A 34 -40.18 26.46 -34.83
CA SER A 34 -40.30 26.55 -33.37
C SER A 34 -38.96 26.26 -32.67
N LYS A 35 -38.21 25.29 -33.19
CA LYS A 35 -36.87 24.91 -32.77
C LYS A 35 -35.88 26.08 -32.93
N LYS A 36 -35.83 26.72 -34.12
CA LYS A 36 -34.97 27.86 -34.38
C LYS A 36 -35.24 29.04 -33.46
N ALA A 37 -36.54 29.34 -33.18
CA ALA A 37 -36.91 30.43 -32.28
C ALA A 37 -36.50 30.19 -30.85
N LEU A 38 -36.65 28.95 -30.33
CA LEU A 38 -36.32 28.56 -28.97
C LEU A 38 -34.78 28.42 -28.78
N LEU A 39 -34.12 27.71 -29.70
CA LEU A 39 -32.67 27.47 -29.59
C LEU A 39 -31.85 28.74 -29.76
N LYS A 40 -32.25 29.68 -30.59
CA LYS A 40 -31.50 30.94 -30.78
C LYS A 40 -31.35 31.75 -29.48
N LYS A 41 -32.36 31.63 -28.58
CA LYS A 41 -32.34 32.34 -27.30
C LYS A 41 -31.72 31.57 -26.15
N GLU A 42 -31.89 30.26 -26.14
CA GLU A 42 -31.52 29.41 -25.00
C GLU A 42 -30.25 28.56 -25.21
N GLU A 43 -29.81 28.34 -26.48
CA GLU A 43 -28.63 27.53 -26.77
C GLU A 43 -27.36 28.10 -26.11
N ILE A 44 -27.21 29.42 -26.12
CA ILE A 44 -26.06 30.09 -25.50
C ILE A 44 -26.06 29.83 -23.99
N LYS A 45 -27.23 29.92 -23.36
CA LYS A 45 -27.36 29.65 -21.91
C LYS A 45 -27.11 28.20 -21.57
N ILE A 46 -27.63 27.26 -22.37
CA ILE A 46 -27.37 25.83 -22.20
C ILE A 46 -25.89 25.54 -22.31
N ARG A 47 -25.20 26.06 -23.35
CA ARG A 47 -23.76 25.89 -23.53
C ARG A 47 -22.96 26.52 -22.39
N GLN A 48 -23.35 27.67 -21.91
CA GLN A 48 -22.72 28.32 -20.78
C GLN A 48 -22.92 27.50 -19.50
N SER A 49 -24.12 27.04 -19.20
CA SER A 49 -24.41 26.19 -18.05
C SER A 49 -23.63 24.88 -18.10
N ILE A 50 -23.46 24.26 -19.29
CA ILE A 50 -22.60 23.07 -19.44
C ILE A 50 -21.14 23.41 -19.19
N GLY A 51 -20.66 24.56 -19.70
CA GLY A 51 -19.27 24.99 -19.51
C GLY A 51 -18.91 25.32 -18.07
N GLU A 52 -19.87 25.78 -17.28
CA GLU A 52 -19.72 26.08 -15.86
C GLU A 52 -19.98 24.86 -14.94
N ALA A 53 -20.59 23.80 -15.48
CA ALA A 53 -20.89 22.59 -14.71
C ALA A 53 -19.63 21.76 -14.43
N VAL A 54 -19.54 21.24 -13.25
CA VAL A 54 -18.54 20.18 -12.93
C VAL A 54 -19.07 18.86 -13.48
N PRO A 55 -18.25 18.08 -14.22
CA PRO A 55 -18.69 16.76 -14.70
C PRO A 55 -19.21 15.91 -13.54
N MET A 56 -20.38 15.32 -13.70
CA MET A 56 -21.04 14.54 -12.63
C MET A 56 -20.15 13.40 -12.11
N MET A 57 -19.40 12.73 -12.99
CA MET A 57 -18.46 11.70 -12.59
C MET A 57 -17.31 12.25 -11.77
N VAL A 58 -16.80 13.45 -12.06
CA VAL A 58 -15.77 14.11 -11.26
C VAL A 58 -16.33 14.44 -9.87
N PHE A 59 -17.53 14.99 -9.82
CA PHE A 59 -18.19 15.29 -8.54
C PHE A 59 -18.45 14.02 -7.71
N TYR A 60 -18.90 12.96 -8.37
CA TYR A 60 -19.07 11.65 -7.73
C TYR A 60 -17.74 11.09 -7.18
N GLN A 61 -16.65 11.17 -7.95
CA GLN A 61 -15.33 10.74 -7.48
C GLN A 61 -14.84 11.59 -6.30
N ILE A 62 -15.06 12.90 -6.33
CA ILE A 62 -14.74 13.80 -5.22
C ILE A 62 -15.58 13.43 -3.99
N ALA A 63 -16.89 13.22 -4.15
CA ALA A 63 -17.77 12.82 -3.06
C ALA A 63 -17.35 11.47 -2.45
N CYS A 64 -16.98 10.49 -3.28
CA CYS A 64 -16.44 9.21 -2.82
C CYS A 64 -15.11 9.40 -2.07
N ALA A 65 -14.22 10.25 -2.58
CA ALA A 65 -12.95 10.54 -1.92
C ALA A 65 -13.16 11.23 -0.56
N ILE A 66 -14.08 12.19 -0.48
CA ILE A 66 -14.47 12.87 0.78
C ILE A 66 -15.08 11.86 1.74
N LYS A 67 -16.01 11.01 1.27
CA LYS A 67 -16.63 9.96 2.08
C LYS A 67 -15.56 9.03 2.65
N ASN A 68 -14.67 8.53 1.82
CA ASN A 68 -13.56 7.65 2.24
C ASN A 68 -12.62 8.36 3.24
N PHE A 69 -12.34 9.65 3.02
CA PHE A 69 -11.53 10.46 3.94
C PHE A 69 -12.23 10.61 5.30
N MET A 70 -13.50 10.98 5.31
CA MET A 70 -14.30 11.12 6.54
C MET A 70 -14.41 9.79 7.28
N GLU A 71 -14.62 8.67 6.59
CA GLU A 71 -14.66 7.34 7.20
C GLU A 71 -13.30 6.95 7.81
N GLN A 72 -12.18 7.30 7.17
CA GLN A 72 -10.84 7.04 7.68
C GLN A 72 -10.50 7.87 8.92
N GLU A 73 -10.90 9.14 8.97
CA GLU A 73 -10.67 10.00 10.15
C GLU A 73 -11.53 9.60 11.34
N HIS A 74 -12.75 9.11 11.11
CA HIS A 74 -13.67 8.74 12.18
C HIS A 74 -13.47 7.31 12.71
N PHE A 75 -12.80 6.43 11.98
CA PHE A 75 -12.55 5.05 12.45
C PHE A 75 -11.30 4.98 13.33
N THR A 76 -11.46 5.48 14.56
CA THR A 76 -10.36 5.57 15.53
C THR A 76 -9.90 4.18 16.00
N ASN A 77 -8.69 4.10 16.59
CA ASN A 77 -8.20 2.86 17.20
C ASN A 77 -9.13 2.32 18.30
N ALA A 78 -9.81 3.20 19.02
CA ALA A 78 -10.79 2.82 20.03
C ALA A 78 -11.99 2.10 19.37
N MET A 79 -12.49 2.62 18.25
CA MET A 79 -13.58 1.99 17.48
C MET A 79 -13.14 0.65 16.88
N VAL A 80 -11.93 0.57 16.30
CA VAL A 80 -11.37 -0.69 15.79
C VAL A 80 -11.29 -1.73 16.91
N ASN A 81 -10.75 -1.37 18.07
CA ASN A 81 -10.66 -2.28 19.21
C ASN A 81 -12.04 -2.72 19.71
N LYS A 82 -13.03 -1.82 19.69
CA LYS A 82 -14.40 -2.14 20.04
C LYS A 82 -14.99 -3.15 19.06
N VAL A 83 -14.86 -2.94 17.75
CA VAL A 83 -15.33 -3.89 16.71
C VAL A 83 -14.64 -5.26 16.88
N ILE A 84 -13.33 -5.28 17.14
CA ILE A 84 -12.59 -6.53 17.38
C ILE A 84 -13.17 -7.27 18.59
N ALA A 85 -13.48 -6.56 19.67
CA ALA A 85 -14.04 -7.16 20.88
C ALA A 85 -15.50 -7.62 20.70
N ASP A 86 -16.36 -6.73 20.17
CA ASP A 86 -17.80 -6.98 20.02
C ASP A 86 -18.08 -8.15 19.05
N CYS A 87 -17.24 -8.29 18.01
CA CYS A 87 -17.37 -9.35 17.01
C CYS A 87 -16.45 -10.55 17.26
N ASP A 88 -15.68 -10.55 18.35
CA ASP A 88 -14.71 -11.60 18.70
C ASP A 88 -13.76 -11.97 17.54
N LEU A 89 -13.18 -10.94 16.91
CA LEU A 89 -12.38 -11.09 15.69
C LEU A 89 -10.96 -11.62 15.93
N ILE A 90 -10.57 -11.90 17.18
CA ILE A 90 -9.27 -12.54 17.47
C ILE A 90 -9.22 -13.93 16.84
N ASP A 91 -10.37 -14.62 16.74
CA ASP A 91 -10.47 -15.85 15.97
C ASP A 91 -10.36 -15.59 14.48
N ALA A 92 -9.38 -16.26 13.82
CA ALA A 92 -9.10 -16.04 12.40
C ALA A 92 -10.29 -16.37 11.48
N LYS A 93 -11.09 -17.40 11.82
CA LYS A 93 -12.26 -17.77 11.00
C LYS A 93 -13.34 -16.70 11.10
N LYS A 94 -13.56 -16.15 12.31
CA LYS A 94 -14.51 -15.06 12.52
C LYS A 94 -14.06 -13.80 11.79
N LEU A 95 -12.76 -13.49 11.85
CA LEU A 95 -12.19 -12.35 11.12
C LEU A 95 -12.38 -12.51 9.60
N MET A 96 -12.04 -13.66 9.01
CA MET A 96 -12.24 -13.92 7.59
C MET A 96 -13.70 -13.74 7.19
N LYS A 97 -14.63 -14.33 7.93
CA LYS A 97 -16.07 -14.17 7.69
C LYS A 97 -16.55 -12.72 7.84
N PHE A 98 -15.98 -11.96 8.78
CA PHE A 98 -16.27 -10.55 8.95
C PHE A 98 -15.79 -9.72 7.74
N ILE A 99 -14.57 -9.96 7.24
CA ILE A 99 -14.04 -9.28 6.05
C ILE A 99 -14.86 -9.63 4.81
N GLU A 100 -15.17 -10.91 4.61
CA GLU A 100 -15.96 -11.40 3.48
C GLU A 100 -17.33 -10.73 3.42
N ASN A 101 -18.09 -10.79 4.52
CA ASN A 101 -19.45 -10.26 4.62
C ASN A 101 -19.49 -8.73 4.78
N ASN A 102 -18.44 -8.14 5.33
CA ASN A 102 -18.34 -6.70 5.62
C ASN A 102 -19.62 -6.09 6.22
N PRO A 103 -20.12 -6.60 7.36
CA PRO A 103 -21.45 -6.24 7.88
C PRO A 103 -21.59 -4.75 8.26
N LEU A 104 -20.47 -4.06 8.44
CA LEU A 104 -20.44 -2.63 8.77
C LEU A 104 -20.16 -1.75 7.54
N ASN A 105 -20.11 -2.34 6.34
CA ASN A 105 -19.81 -1.65 5.09
C ASN A 105 -18.56 -0.76 5.16
N LEU A 106 -17.49 -1.30 5.76
CA LEU A 106 -16.22 -0.61 5.95
C LEU A 106 -15.41 -0.54 4.65
N GLY A 107 -14.67 0.54 4.48
CA GLY A 107 -13.69 0.64 3.39
C GLY A 107 -12.52 -0.35 3.58
N SER A 108 -11.82 -0.68 2.49
CA SER A 108 -10.70 -1.63 2.47
C SER A 108 -9.60 -1.29 3.48
N ALA A 109 -9.29 0.00 3.66
CA ALA A 109 -8.31 0.47 4.64
C ALA A 109 -8.71 0.18 6.09
N SER A 110 -10.00 0.29 6.42
CA SER A 110 -10.53 -0.02 7.75
C SER A 110 -10.53 -1.53 8.01
N LEU A 111 -10.88 -2.32 7.01
CA LEU A 111 -10.81 -3.78 7.08
C LEU A 111 -9.37 -4.27 7.28
N ALA A 112 -8.41 -3.73 6.51
CA ALA A 112 -6.99 -4.03 6.65
C ALA A 112 -6.48 -3.68 8.06
N ARG A 113 -6.92 -2.54 8.61
CA ARG A 113 -6.55 -2.13 9.97
C ARG A 113 -7.12 -3.04 11.05
N ILE A 114 -8.37 -3.50 10.91
CA ILE A 114 -8.95 -4.52 11.81
C ILE A 114 -8.13 -5.80 11.75
N ALA A 115 -7.83 -6.28 10.55
CA ALA A 115 -7.05 -7.49 10.34
C ALA A 115 -5.66 -7.41 10.98
N GLU A 116 -4.97 -6.30 10.79
CA GLU A 116 -3.64 -6.05 11.34
C GLU A 116 -3.63 -6.04 12.87
N LEU A 117 -4.52 -5.26 13.50
CA LEU A 117 -4.63 -5.21 14.96
C LEU A 117 -5.07 -6.53 15.57
N THR A 118 -5.85 -7.32 14.83
CA THR A 118 -6.26 -8.65 15.24
C THR A 118 -5.10 -9.62 15.18
N ASN A 119 -4.29 -9.58 14.13
CA ASN A 119 -3.07 -10.40 14.00
C ASN A 119 -2.09 -10.12 15.13
N SER A 120 -1.84 -8.86 15.45
CA SER A 120 -0.92 -8.48 16.52
C SER A 120 -1.34 -9.05 17.89
N LYS A 121 -2.66 -9.12 18.15
CA LYS A 121 -3.20 -9.69 19.38
C LYS A 121 -3.11 -11.22 19.43
N ARG A 122 -3.22 -11.90 18.26
CA ARG A 122 -3.11 -13.37 18.19
C ARG A 122 -1.70 -13.88 18.41
N GLU A 123 -0.74 -13.22 17.84
CA GLU A 123 0.63 -13.72 17.79
C GLU A 123 1.43 -13.37 19.04
N ASN A 124 0.87 -12.61 20.01
CA ASN A 124 1.62 -12.01 21.13
C ASN A 124 2.94 -11.34 20.69
N ASN A 125 3.09 -11.16 19.38
CA ASN A 125 4.20 -10.51 18.77
C ASN A 125 3.87 -9.04 18.67
N SER A 126 4.85 -8.21 18.90
CA SER A 126 4.79 -6.79 18.60
C SER A 126 4.66 -6.64 17.08
N ALA A 127 3.47 -6.94 16.53
CA ALA A 127 3.19 -6.63 15.14
C ALA A 127 3.21 -5.11 15.02
N TYR A 128 4.22 -4.64 14.38
CA TYR A 128 4.52 -3.23 14.25
C TYR A 128 3.65 -2.65 13.15
N TYR A 129 2.60 -1.92 13.54
CA TYR A 129 1.77 -1.17 12.61
C TYR A 129 2.62 -0.14 11.87
N THR A 130 2.84 -0.35 10.60
CA THR A 130 3.50 0.65 9.76
C THR A 130 2.55 1.82 9.53
N ASN A 131 2.79 2.94 10.19
CA ASN A 131 1.97 4.15 10.07
C ASN A 131 1.89 4.56 8.59
N LYS A 132 0.69 4.89 8.09
CA LYS A 132 0.46 5.33 6.70
C LYS A 132 1.37 6.52 6.30
N PHE A 133 1.69 7.40 7.25
CA PHE A 133 2.67 8.48 7.02
C PHE A 133 4.05 7.90 6.65
N ILE A 134 4.53 6.90 7.39
CA ILE A 134 5.82 6.25 7.13
C ILE A 134 5.81 5.58 5.77
N VAL A 135 4.75 4.82 5.44
CA VAL A 135 4.62 4.18 4.14
C VAL A 135 4.69 5.22 3.02
N ASN A 136 3.97 6.34 3.15
CA ASN A 136 4.04 7.43 2.17
C ASN A 136 5.47 7.99 2.02
N GLU A 137 6.20 8.19 3.12
CA GLU A 137 7.58 8.70 3.06
C GLU A 137 8.54 7.68 2.43
N ILE A 138 8.34 6.38 2.68
CA ILE A 138 9.08 5.31 1.99
C ILE A 138 8.82 5.41 0.48
N PHE A 139 7.56 5.48 0.05
CA PHE A 139 7.22 5.43 -1.36
C PHE A 139 7.62 6.68 -2.15
N LYS A 140 7.85 7.81 -1.51
CA LYS A 140 8.47 9.00 -2.15
C LYS A 140 9.92 8.76 -2.57
N ARG A 141 10.59 7.77 -1.98
CA ARG A 141 12.00 7.42 -2.21
C ARG A 141 12.21 6.11 -2.95
N MET A 142 11.13 5.43 -3.28
CA MET A 142 11.23 4.18 -4.02
C MET A 142 11.90 4.39 -5.37
N PRO A 143 12.75 3.46 -5.83
CA PRO A 143 13.40 3.55 -7.12
C PRO A 143 12.38 3.55 -8.26
N GLU A 144 12.74 4.20 -9.36
CA GLU A 144 12.05 4.06 -10.64
C GLU A 144 12.71 2.94 -11.43
N PHE A 145 11.92 2.17 -12.18
CA PHE A 145 12.42 1.13 -13.05
C PHE A 145 12.02 1.41 -14.49
N ASP A 146 13.01 1.61 -15.36
CA ASP A 146 12.80 1.70 -16.82
C ASP A 146 12.83 0.28 -17.42
N LYS A 147 11.83 -0.53 -17.02
CA LYS A 147 11.68 -1.93 -17.44
C LYS A 147 10.24 -2.18 -17.87
N LYS A 148 10.05 -3.07 -18.87
CA LYS A 148 8.70 -3.51 -19.28
C LYS A 148 8.04 -4.45 -18.28
N GLU A 149 8.85 -5.11 -17.48
CA GLU A 149 8.43 -6.05 -16.45
C GLU A 149 9.32 -5.91 -15.21
N ILE A 150 8.73 -5.90 -14.04
CA ILE A 150 9.43 -5.91 -12.76
C ILE A 150 8.92 -7.03 -11.86
N ASN A 151 9.84 -7.61 -11.10
CA ASN A 151 9.55 -8.60 -10.07
C ASN A 151 9.80 -8.00 -8.69
N VAL A 152 8.77 -7.97 -7.87
CA VAL A 152 8.79 -7.43 -6.51
C VAL A 152 8.57 -8.56 -5.53
N LEU A 153 9.29 -8.56 -4.41
CA LEU A 153 9.06 -9.48 -3.30
C LEU A 153 8.72 -8.72 -2.03
N GLU A 154 7.63 -9.11 -1.38
CA GLU A 154 7.32 -8.75 0.01
C GLU A 154 7.48 -10.00 0.88
N PRO A 155 8.61 -10.13 1.60
CA PRO A 155 9.04 -11.39 2.20
C PRO A 155 8.37 -11.74 3.53
N SER A 156 7.55 -10.84 4.07
CA SER A 156 6.78 -11.01 5.31
C SER A 156 5.54 -10.12 5.25
N VAL A 157 4.60 -10.51 4.37
CA VAL A 157 3.56 -9.61 3.89
C VAL A 157 2.50 -9.24 4.94
N GLY A 158 2.22 -10.13 5.90
CA GLY A 158 1.16 -9.91 6.87
C GLY A 158 -0.19 -9.64 6.20
N VAL A 159 -0.73 -8.44 6.42
CA VAL A 159 -2.00 -8.00 5.80
C VAL A 159 -1.80 -7.16 4.52
N GLY A 160 -0.57 -7.03 4.01
CA GLY A 160 -0.27 -6.39 2.73
C GLY A 160 -0.29 -4.85 2.74
N ASN A 161 0.22 -4.23 3.78
CA ASN A 161 0.20 -2.78 3.95
C ASN A 161 0.94 -2.01 2.85
N PHE A 162 1.95 -2.60 2.21
CA PHE A 162 2.69 -1.98 1.12
C PHE A 162 2.00 -2.16 -0.24
N LEU A 163 1.18 -3.18 -0.44
CA LEU A 163 0.63 -3.53 -1.75
C LEU A 163 -0.09 -2.39 -2.46
N PRO A 164 -1.03 -1.65 -1.83
CA PRO A 164 -1.71 -0.54 -2.51
C PRO A 164 -0.75 0.56 -2.97
N PHE A 165 0.35 0.75 -2.24
CA PHE A 165 1.37 1.75 -2.58
C PHE A 165 2.29 1.24 -3.70
N ILE A 166 2.62 -0.06 -3.74
CA ILE A 166 3.33 -0.71 -4.85
C ILE A 166 2.51 -0.57 -6.13
N PHE A 167 1.20 -0.85 -6.08
CA PHE A 167 0.30 -0.70 -7.24
C PHE A 167 0.35 0.72 -7.80
N LYS A 168 0.24 1.71 -6.92
CA LYS A 168 0.26 3.12 -7.32
C LYS A 168 1.63 3.55 -7.84
N LYS A 169 2.72 3.13 -7.18
CA LYS A 169 4.08 3.53 -7.56
C LYS A 169 4.46 3.03 -8.95
N TYR A 170 4.05 1.82 -9.28
CA TYR A 170 4.44 1.15 -10.52
C TYR A 170 3.26 0.99 -11.51
N GLU A 171 2.26 1.86 -11.41
CA GLU A 171 1.11 1.86 -12.33
C GLU A 171 1.51 2.08 -13.81
N GLY A 172 2.62 2.79 -14.05
CA GLY A 172 3.17 3.02 -15.38
C GLY A 172 4.03 1.89 -15.93
N VAL A 173 4.37 0.86 -15.13
CA VAL A 173 5.13 -0.30 -15.59
C VAL A 173 4.20 -1.29 -16.26
N PRO A 174 4.46 -1.73 -17.51
CA PRO A 174 3.52 -2.59 -18.26
C PRO A 174 3.18 -3.91 -17.56
N LYS A 175 4.10 -4.48 -16.77
CA LYS A 175 3.87 -5.72 -16.02
C LYS A 175 4.60 -5.69 -14.68
N VAL A 176 3.86 -5.91 -13.60
CA VAL A 176 4.36 -5.96 -12.23
C VAL A 176 4.00 -7.30 -11.61
N ASN A 177 4.99 -8.15 -11.37
CA ASN A 177 4.79 -9.42 -10.67
C ASN A 177 5.20 -9.23 -9.22
N ILE A 178 4.31 -9.55 -8.30
CA ILE A 178 4.54 -9.40 -6.85
C ILE A 178 4.43 -10.77 -6.20
N ASP A 179 5.54 -11.27 -5.66
CA ASP A 179 5.49 -12.41 -4.75
C ASP A 179 5.29 -11.89 -3.33
N VAL A 180 4.28 -12.41 -2.66
CA VAL A 180 4.00 -12.13 -1.26
C VAL A 180 4.16 -13.41 -0.46
N VAL A 181 4.99 -13.36 0.56
CA VAL A 181 5.32 -14.54 1.39
C VAL A 181 4.89 -14.30 2.82
N ASP A 182 4.26 -15.28 3.41
CA ASP A 182 4.02 -15.34 4.85
C ASP A 182 4.16 -16.80 5.32
N ILE A 183 4.63 -16.98 6.53
CA ILE A 183 4.73 -18.32 7.14
C ILE A 183 3.38 -18.86 7.58
N ASP A 184 2.42 -17.99 7.88
CA ASP A 184 1.07 -18.34 8.31
C ASP A 184 0.09 -18.26 7.12
N ASP A 185 -0.42 -19.43 6.70
CA ASP A 185 -1.46 -19.54 5.66
C ASP A 185 -2.73 -18.73 5.97
N LYS A 186 -3.07 -18.57 7.27
CA LYS A 186 -4.22 -17.74 7.66
C LYS A 186 -4.01 -16.26 7.31
N ASN A 187 -2.79 -15.75 7.47
CA ASN A 187 -2.46 -14.39 7.08
C ASN A 187 -2.65 -14.19 5.58
N LEU A 188 -2.17 -15.13 4.76
CA LEU A 188 -2.38 -15.07 3.31
C LEU A 188 -3.84 -15.24 2.90
N SER A 189 -4.61 -16.05 3.62
CA SER A 189 -6.05 -16.18 3.39
C SER A 189 -6.78 -14.87 3.69
N ILE A 190 -6.44 -14.20 4.80
CA ILE A 190 -6.96 -12.87 5.14
C ILE A 190 -6.54 -11.84 4.10
N LEU A 191 -5.28 -11.87 3.68
CA LEU A 191 -4.77 -10.97 2.64
C LEU A 191 -5.53 -11.10 1.33
N ARG A 192 -5.82 -12.32 0.87
CA ARG A 192 -6.63 -12.56 -0.34
C ARG A 192 -7.99 -11.92 -0.23
N LEU A 193 -8.70 -12.11 0.90
CA LEU A 193 -10.00 -11.48 1.13
C LEU A 193 -9.93 -9.94 1.13
N LEU A 194 -8.83 -9.38 1.67
CA LEU A 194 -8.62 -7.93 1.64
C LEU A 194 -8.34 -7.44 0.21
N MET A 195 -7.61 -8.20 -0.60
CA MET A 195 -7.34 -7.87 -2.00
C MET A 195 -8.60 -7.96 -2.86
N ASP A 196 -9.51 -8.91 -2.59
CA ASP A 196 -10.82 -9.02 -3.25
C ASP A 196 -11.72 -7.79 -2.99
N LYS A 197 -11.45 -7.03 -1.93
CA LYS A 197 -12.16 -5.76 -1.63
C LYS A 197 -11.49 -4.53 -2.25
N GLN A 198 -10.44 -4.71 -3.04
CA GLN A 198 -9.69 -3.63 -3.68
C GLN A 198 -9.66 -3.79 -5.20
N VAL A 199 -9.45 -2.68 -5.89
CA VAL A 199 -9.19 -2.71 -7.33
C VAL A 199 -7.70 -2.97 -7.52
N ILE A 200 -7.37 -4.16 -8.03
CA ILE A 200 -6.01 -4.51 -8.42
C ILE A 200 -5.81 -4.04 -9.86
N PRO A 201 -4.78 -3.23 -10.16
CA PRO A 201 -4.50 -2.78 -11.52
C PRO A 201 -4.24 -3.96 -12.47
N ALA A 202 -4.68 -3.83 -13.74
CA ALA A 202 -4.58 -4.91 -14.74
C ALA A 202 -3.13 -5.33 -15.07
N ASN A 203 -2.15 -4.47 -14.82
CA ASN A 203 -0.73 -4.74 -15.01
C ASN A 203 -0.08 -5.50 -13.83
N VAL A 204 -0.83 -5.75 -12.74
CA VAL A 204 -0.32 -6.36 -11.51
C VAL A 204 -0.74 -7.81 -11.40
N ASN A 205 0.24 -8.70 -11.16
CA ASN A 205 0.03 -10.10 -10.81
C ASN A 205 0.55 -10.36 -9.40
N ILE A 206 -0.27 -10.91 -8.52
CA ILE A 206 0.12 -11.26 -7.14
C ILE A 206 0.20 -12.77 -7.02
N ASN A 207 1.36 -13.28 -6.59
CA ASN A 207 1.58 -14.67 -6.26
C ASN A 207 1.71 -14.84 -4.75
N TYR A 208 0.90 -15.70 -4.16
CA TYR A 208 0.81 -15.92 -2.71
C TYR A 208 1.57 -17.19 -2.34
N ILE A 209 2.60 -17.07 -1.54
CA ILE A 209 3.51 -18.17 -1.17
C ILE A 209 3.44 -18.40 0.35
N VAL A 210 2.93 -19.55 0.76
CA VAL A 210 2.96 -20.01 2.16
C VAL A 210 4.31 -20.67 2.41
N ALA A 211 5.23 -19.99 3.06
CA ALA A 211 6.56 -20.52 3.33
C ALA A 211 7.28 -19.74 4.44
N ASP A 212 8.25 -20.38 5.07
CA ASP A 212 9.29 -19.68 5.80
C ASP A 212 10.24 -19.03 4.79
N THR A 213 10.12 -17.72 4.63
CA THR A 213 10.94 -16.93 3.71
C THR A 213 12.43 -17.19 3.86
N LEU A 214 12.91 -17.41 5.07
CA LEU A 214 14.33 -17.57 5.33
C LEU A 214 14.86 -18.92 4.82
N LEU A 215 14.04 -19.96 4.78
CA LEU A 215 14.35 -21.30 4.28
C LEU A 215 13.95 -21.49 2.82
N TYR A 216 12.98 -20.72 2.34
CA TYR A 216 12.46 -20.87 0.98
C TYR A 216 13.51 -20.52 -0.08
N SER A 217 13.66 -21.38 -1.09
CA SER A 217 14.54 -21.13 -2.24
C SER A 217 13.74 -20.41 -3.33
N PHE A 218 14.07 -19.15 -3.54
CA PHE A 218 13.53 -18.40 -4.67
C PHE A 218 14.28 -18.78 -5.95
N ASP A 219 13.55 -19.11 -7.01
CA ASP A 219 14.05 -19.52 -8.32
C ASP A 219 14.35 -18.35 -9.26
N LYS A 220 13.99 -17.13 -8.83
CA LYS A 220 14.19 -15.89 -9.58
C LYS A 220 14.88 -14.82 -8.75
N HIS A 221 15.49 -13.87 -9.45
CA HIS A 221 16.02 -12.64 -8.88
C HIS A 221 14.96 -11.53 -8.95
N TYR A 222 14.91 -10.64 -7.97
CA TYR A 222 13.91 -9.59 -7.87
C TYR A 222 14.52 -8.24 -8.22
N ASP A 223 13.75 -7.39 -8.89
CA ASP A 223 14.11 -5.99 -9.08
C ASP A 223 14.04 -5.22 -7.76
N LEU A 224 13.09 -5.60 -6.91
CA LEU A 224 12.84 -4.97 -5.62
C LEU A 224 12.44 -6.00 -4.56
N VAL A 225 13.08 -5.92 -3.41
CA VAL A 225 12.56 -6.50 -2.17
C VAL A 225 12.18 -5.37 -1.23
N ILE A 226 10.92 -5.34 -0.79
CA ILE A 226 10.40 -4.37 0.18
C ILE A 226 9.74 -5.11 1.34
N GLY A 227 10.01 -4.70 2.58
CA GLY A 227 9.39 -5.37 3.71
C GLY A 227 9.60 -4.68 5.06
N ASN A 228 8.75 -5.09 5.99
CA ASN A 228 8.87 -4.84 7.42
C ASN A 228 8.94 -6.20 8.14
N PRO A 229 10.12 -6.84 8.19
CA PRO A 229 10.26 -8.16 8.77
C PRO A 229 10.04 -8.15 10.29
N PRO A 230 9.77 -9.30 10.91
CA PRO A 230 9.65 -9.40 12.36
C PRO A 230 10.97 -9.07 13.05
N PHE A 231 10.90 -8.38 14.22
CA PHE A 231 12.07 -8.00 15.03
C PHE A 231 12.27 -8.93 16.23
N THR A 232 12.00 -10.21 16.03
CA THR A 232 12.08 -11.21 17.09
C THR A 232 13.52 -11.65 17.32
N LYS A 233 13.91 -11.79 18.58
CA LYS A 233 15.19 -12.41 18.97
C LYS A 233 14.95 -13.90 19.19
N LEU A 234 15.57 -14.72 18.35
CA LEU A 234 15.47 -16.18 18.37
C LEU A 234 16.35 -16.79 19.45
N LYS A 235 15.98 -17.98 19.93
CA LYS A 235 16.88 -18.82 20.72
C LYS A 235 18.01 -19.37 19.84
N SER A 236 19.16 -19.69 20.44
CA SER A 236 20.34 -20.14 19.69
C SER A 236 20.07 -21.33 18.77
N LYS A 237 19.26 -22.28 19.19
CA LYS A 237 18.88 -23.46 18.38
C LYS A 237 18.02 -23.07 17.17
N GLU A 238 17.12 -22.13 17.34
CA GLU A 238 16.25 -21.63 16.25
C GLU A 238 17.04 -20.77 15.25
N ALA A 239 17.95 -19.92 15.76
CA ALA A 239 18.82 -19.11 14.91
C ALA A 239 19.79 -19.95 14.07
N ALA A 240 20.26 -21.07 14.60
CA ALA A 240 21.24 -21.94 13.92
C ALA A 240 20.77 -22.45 12.55
N GLN A 241 19.46 -22.68 12.38
CA GLN A 241 18.90 -23.14 11.10
C GLN A 241 19.00 -22.08 9.99
N TYR A 242 19.04 -20.80 10.33
CA TYR A 242 19.12 -19.70 9.38
C TYR A 242 20.56 -19.21 9.16
N SER A 243 21.44 -19.44 10.14
CA SER A 243 22.79 -18.86 10.15
C SER A 243 23.74 -19.46 9.11
N ALA A 244 23.44 -20.64 8.55
CA ALA A 244 24.35 -21.36 7.63
C ALA A 244 24.78 -20.49 6.44
N ASN A 245 23.87 -19.69 5.90
CA ASN A 245 24.10 -18.85 4.72
C ASN A 245 24.28 -17.36 5.05
N ASN A 246 24.27 -16.97 6.33
CA ASN A 246 24.42 -15.59 6.75
C ASN A 246 25.87 -15.19 6.94
N ILE A 247 26.18 -13.91 6.69
CA ILE A 247 27.49 -13.31 6.96
C ILE A 247 27.65 -13.09 8.46
N ASN A 248 26.61 -12.53 9.12
CA ASN A 248 26.61 -12.44 10.58
C ASN A 248 26.17 -13.78 11.19
N LYS A 249 27.18 -14.63 11.50
CA LYS A 249 26.94 -15.97 12.08
C LYS A 249 26.41 -15.93 13.51
N ASP A 250 26.63 -14.82 14.22
CA ASP A 250 26.31 -14.68 15.64
C ASP A 250 24.94 -14.03 15.86
N THR A 251 24.30 -13.55 14.79
CA THR A 251 22.99 -12.92 14.93
C THR A 251 21.93 -13.93 15.38
N LYS A 252 20.98 -13.42 16.17
CA LYS A 252 19.75 -14.12 16.56
C LYS A 252 18.52 -13.31 16.21
N ASN A 253 18.69 -12.19 15.53
CA ASN A 253 17.59 -11.28 15.19
C ASN A 253 17.03 -11.62 13.82
N THR A 254 15.73 -11.89 13.76
CA THR A 254 15.06 -12.30 12.53
C THR A 254 15.23 -11.29 11.41
N PHE A 255 15.12 -9.99 11.69
CA PHE A 255 15.24 -8.95 10.66
C PHE A 255 16.59 -8.96 9.94
N GLU A 256 17.68 -9.36 10.59
CA GLU A 256 19.00 -9.46 9.93
C GLU A 256 19.04 -10.59 8.91
N PHE A 257 18.44 -11.74 9.23
CA PHE A 257 18.33 -12.85 8.28
C PHE A 257 17.54 -12.44 7.04
N PHE A 258 16.42 -11.71 7.24
CA PHE A 258 15.60 -11.15 6.16
C PHE A 258 16.41 -10.14 5.33
N LEU A 259 17.12 -9.22 5.98
CA LEU A 259 17.92 -8.20 5.31
C LEU A 259 19.01 -8.85 4.45
N GLU A 260 19.83 -9.75 5.00
CA GLU A 260 20.89 -10.40 4.25
C GLU A 260 20.35 -11.26 3.10
N LYS A 261 19.19 -11.90 3.28
CA LYS A 261 18.55 -12.64 2.20
C LYS A 261 18.08 -11.69 1.09
N ALA A 262 17.42 -10.59 1.43
CA ALA A 262 16.99 -9.58 0.47
C ALA A 262 18.16 -9.03 -0.36
N LEU A 263 19.28 -8.69 0.28
CA LEU A 263 20.49 -8.20 -0.38
C LEU A 263 21.08 -9.19 -1.40
N ARG A 264 20.83 -10.49 -1.23
CA ARG A 264 21.34 -11.52 -2.14
C ARG A 264 20.45 -11.78 -3.34
N ILE A 265 19.15 -11.57 -3.20
CA ILE A 265 18.15 -11.98 -4.20
C ILE A 265 17.50 -10.82 -4.94
N SER A 266 17.96 -9.58 -4.71
CA SER A 266 17.39 -8.41 -5.37
C SER A 266 18.43 -7.42 -5.87
N ASP A 267 18.01 -6.61 -6.87
CA ASP A 267 18.76 -5.46 -7.37
C ASP A 267 18.64 -4.28 -6.38
N TYR A 268 17.46 -4.11 -5.78
CA TYR A 268 17.19 -3.05 -4.82
C TYR A 268 16.45 -3.58 -3.58
N THR A 269 16.86 -3.13 -2.41
CA THR A 269 16.25 -3.53 -1.13
C THR A 269 15.74 -2.31 -0.38
N VAL A 270 14.47 -2.35 0.04
CA VAL A 270 13.87 -1.37 0.94
C VAL A 270 13.35 -2.09 2.17
N MET A 271 13.98 -1.85 3.32
CA MET A 271 13.65 -2.65 4.50
C MET A 271 13.60 -1.81 5.77
N ILE A 272 12.50 -1.97 6.51
CA ILE A 272 12.37 -1.39 7.84
C ILE A 272 13.14 -2.27 8.83
N THR A 273 13.95 -1.65 9.66
CA THR A 273 14.79 -2.33 10.65
C THR A 273 14.83 -1.54 11.96
N PRO A 274 15.17 -2.17 13.10
CA PRO A 274 15.49 -1.45 14.31
C PRO A 274 16.69 -0.51 14.10
N LYS A 275 16.60 0.72 14.59
CA LYS A 275 17.68 1.72 14.53
C LYS A 275 18.97 1.25 15.21
N ALA A 276 18.86 0.32 16.16
CA ALA A 276 19.98 -0.32 16.83
C ALA A 276 21.01 -0.94 15.86
N ILE A 277 20.61 -1.28 14.64
CA ILE A 277 21.53 -1.77 13.59
C ILE A 277 22.68 -0.79 13.33
N LEU A 278 22.48 0.50 13.53
CA LEU A 278 23.46 1.54 13.25
C LEU A 278 24.61 1.59 14.25
N ASN A 279 24.40 1.19 15.51
CA ASN A 279 25.35 1.45 16.57
C ASN A 279 25.66 0.26 17.51
N THR A 280 24.75 -0.73 17.61
CA THR A 280 24.94 -1.84 18.53
C THR A 280 26.06 -2.79 18.06
N PRO A 281 26.99 -3.22 18.95
CA PRO A 281 28.09 -4.11 18.57
C PRO A 281 27.65 -5.43 17.90
N GLU A 282 26.52 -6.00 18.33
CA GLU A 282 25.94 -7.22 17.79
C GLU A 282 25.77 -7.17 16.25
N PHE A 283 25.53 -5.97 15.69
CA PHE A 283 25.28 -5.78 14.25
C PHE A 283 26.52 -5.30 13.46
N MET A 284 27.71 -5.45 14.01
CA MET A 284 28.94 -4.98 13.34
C MET A 284 29.18 -5.68 12.00
N ALA A 285 28.98 -7.00 11.93
CA ALA A 285 29.14 -7.76 10.69
C ALA A 285 28.15 -7.32 9.60
N THR A 286 26.90 -7.06 9.99
CA THR A 286 25.86 -6.55 9.09
C THR A 286 26.19 -5.14 8.60
N ARG A 287 26.67 -4.24 9.47
CA ARG A 287 27.14 -2.90 9.05
C ARG A 287 28.32 -2.99 8.07
N LYS A 288 29.25 -3.91 8.29
CA LYS A 288 30.35 -4.15 7.34
C LYS A 288 29.86 -4.62 5.99
N LEU A 289 28.82 -5.47 5.95
CA LEU A 289 28.17 -5.86 4.71
C LEU A 289 27.50 -4.65 4.04
N LEU A 290 26.74 -3.86 4.78
CA LEU A 290 26.07 -2.65 4.27
C LEU A 290 27.07 -1.63 3.73
N SER A 291 28.24 -1.48 4.36
CA SER A 291 29.29 -0.56 3.89
C SER A 291 29.91 -0.97 2.54
N SER A 292 29.70 -2.20 2.09
CA SER A 292 30.10 -2.68 0.76
C SER A 292 29.04 -2.45 -0.32
N LYS A 293 27.87 -1.94 0.05
CA LYS A 293 26.73 -1.67 -0.82
C LYS A 293 26.49 -0.17 -0.95
N LYS A 294 25.76 0.21 -1.97
CA LYS A 294 25.29 1.60 -2.10
C LYS A 294 24.03 1.79 -1.27
N VAL A 295 24.19 2.32 -0.07
CA VAL A 295 23.05 2.74 0.77
C VAL A 295 22.62 4.13 0.33
N ASP A 296 21.57 4.21 -0.47
CA ASP A 296 21.09 5.47 -1.03
C ASP A 296 20.51 6.38 0.06
N CYS A 297 19.71 5.80 0.95
CA CYS A 297 19.05 6.57 2.00
C CYS A 297 18.85 5.74 3.26
N ILE A 298 18.92 6.43 4.40
CA ILE A 298 18.45 5.98 5.70
C ILE A 298 17.37 6.96 6.17
N GLN A 299 16.13 6.50 6.25
CA GLN A 299 15.07 7.30 6.87
C GLN A 299 14.90 6.90 8.33
N ASP A 300 15.08 7.86 9.23
CA ASP A 300 14.97 7.67 10.68
C ASP A 300 13.60 8.15 11.18
N TYR A 301 12.83 7.23 11.73
CA TYR A 301 11.48 7.50 12.25
C TYR A 301 11.45 7.70 13.77
N GLY A 302 12.59 7.47 14.47
CA GLY A 302 12.66 7.49 15.92
C GLY A 302 11.63 6.53 16.55
N GLU A 303 11.09 6.94 17.70
CA GLU A 303 10.05 6.18 18.41
C GLU A 303 8.65 6.29 17.75
N ASN A 304 8.48 7.22 16.82
CA ASN A 304 7.18 7.45 16.15
C ASN A 304 6.90 6.47 15.02
N GLY A 305 7.86 5.59 14.71
CA GLY A 305 7.73 4.58 13.67
C GLY A 305 6.53 3.67 13.86
N PHE A 306 6.28 3.27 15.10
CA PHE A 306 5.22 2.33 15.44
C PHE A 306 4.50 2.76 16.71
N LYS A 307 3.18 3.02 16.62
CA LYS A 307 2.38 3.38 17.79
C LYS A 307 2.34 2.23 18.80
N GLY A 308 2.77 2.52 20.03
CA GLY A 308 2.67 1.58 21.17
C GLY A 308 3.90 0.70 21.37
N VAL A 309 4.97 0.90 20.64
CA VAL A 309 6.24 0.17 20.83
C VAL A 309 7.39 1.14 20.97
N LEU A 310 8.20 0.96 22.02
CA LEU A 310 9.39 1.78 22.31
C LEU A 310 10.63 1.33 21.50
N VAL A 311 10.44 0.93 20.24
CA VAL A 311 11.57 0.56 19.38
C VAL A 311 11.76 1.64 18.34
N GLU A 312 12.89 2.33 18.39
CA GLU A 312 13.30 3.22 17.32
C GLU A 312 13.56 2.43 16.04
N THR A 313 13.03 2.92 14.93
CA THR A 313 13.14 2.26 13.64
C THR A 313 13.64 3.18 12.56
N ILE A 314 14.26 2.56 11.56
CA ILE A 314 14.73 3.19 10.33
C ILE A 314 14.24 2.39 9.12
N CYS A 315 14.23 3.03 7.96
CA CYS A 315 14.12 2.33 6.68
C CYS A 315 15.44 2.50 5.92
N LEU A 316 15.97 1.39 5.44
CA LEU A 316 17.15 1.31 4.61
C LEU A 316 16.74 1.21 3.15
N PHE A 317 17.34 2.06 2.29
CA PHE A 317 17.21 2.03 0.83
C PHE A 317 18.57 1.66 0.25
N ILE A 318 18.68 0.49 -0.36
CA ILE A 318 19.95 -0.11 -0.73
C ILE A 318 19.92 -0.54 -2.20
N ASP A 319 20.74 0.09 -3.01
CA ASP A 319 21.06 -0.35 -4.36
C ASP A 319 22.15 -1.43 -4.26
N ASN A 320 21.75 -2.68 -4.48
CA ASN A 320 22.65 -3.83 -4.32
C ASN A 320 23.68 -3.96 -5.45
N LEU A 321 23.43 -3.32 -6.59
CA LEU A 321 24.30 -3.31 -7.77
C LEU A 321 25.26 -2.12 -7.76
N GLY A 322 24.90 -1.06 -7.04
CA GLY A 322 25.66 0.18 -6.96
C GLY A 322 26.92 0.06 -6.12
N LYS A 323 27.90 0.92 -6.42
CA LYS A 323 29.11 1.06 -5.60
C LYS A 323 28.82 2.00 -4.43
N PRO A 324 29.50 1.77 -3.27
CA PRO A 324 29.35 2.66 -2.12
C PRO A 324 29.61 4.13 -2.46
N GLU A 325 28.66 4.98 -2.06
CA GLU A 325 28.70 6.43 -2.25
C GLU A 325 28.22 7.14 -0.98
N LYS A 326 27.97 8.44 -1.07
CA LYS A 326 27.37 9.21 0.03
C LYS A 326 25.95 8.71 0.31
N THR A 327 25.66 8.40 1.55
CA THR A 327 24.33 8.03 2.01
C THR A 327 23.57 9.28 2.45
N LEU A 328 22.34 9.45 1.98
CA LEU A 328 21.42 10.46 2.50
C LEU A 328 20.83 9.95 3.82
N VAL A 329 20.90 10.78 4.87
CA VAL A 329 20.21 10.49 6.14
C VAL A 329 19.08 11.52 6.31
N GLN A 330 17.85 11.03 6.42
CA GLN A 330 16.66 11.84 6.61
C GLN A 330 15.98 11.49 7.92
N SER A 331 15.94 12.44 8.87
CA SER A 331 15.18 12.27 10.10
C SER A 331 13.74 12.75 9.90
N LEU A 332 12.78 11.88 10.18
CA LEU A 332 11.34 12.15 10.14
C LEU A 332 10.74 12.17 11.55
N THR A 333 11.58 12.38 12.55
CA THR A 333 11.14 12.57 13.93
C THR A 333 10.38 13.87 14.04
N LEU A 334 9.07 13.81 14.25
CA LEU A 334 8.26 14.98 14.54
C LEU A 334 8.74 15.55 15.89
N LYS A 335 9.37 16.72 15.87
CA LYS A 335 9.51 17.51 17.09
C LYS A 335 8.08 17.81 17.57
N LYS A 336 7.72 17.34 18.78
CA LYS A 336 6.58 17.90 19.48
C LYS A 336 6.90 19.37 19.73
N SER A 337 6.22 20.25 18.99
CA SER A 337 6.19 21.70 19.28
C SER A 337 5.40 21.94 20.55
#